data_df8c5d0a51a1c1d0f9f58d4efc85ab76
#
_entry.id   df8c5d0a51a1c1d0f9f58d4efc85ab76
#
_cell.length_a   1.000
_cell.length_b   1.000
_cell.length_c   1.000
_cell.angle_alpha   90.00
_cell.angle_beta   90.00
_cell.angle_gamma   90.00
#
_symmetry.space_group_name_H-M   'P 1'
#
loop_
_entity.id
_entity.type
_entity.pdbx_description
1 polymer ?
#
loop_
_entity_poly.entity_id
_entity_poly.type
_entity_poly.pdbx_seq_one_letter_code
_entity_poly.pdbx_strand_id
1 'polypeptide(L)'
;MLNFNSPIKEEKKFNDLNIIEVEPTIKINLRSNKREFSTKIGKILSILPPNESNTSSGNEKFNLLWLSPDEWLIYSNDKKMTLDDQINLEDKLFNEISKLNQGAVTNVSDHWIMIKLKGNKVYDLLSKSCPYNFNDYKKKKGSVAQTIVNHIDVILHNKEDNNLNLFVRRSFSEDLWLWLNDSARFI
;
A
#
# COMPACT_ATOMS: atom_id res chain seq x y z
N MET A 1 3.13 6.24 25.71
CA MET A 1 3.49 5.66 24.40
C MET A 1 2.27 4.94 23.88
N LEU A 2 1.71 5.36 22.74
CA LEU A 2 0.58 4.66 22.14
C LEU A 2 1.07 3.30 21.63
N ASN A 3 0.54 2.22 22.17
CA ASN A 3 0.85 0.88 21.69
C ASN A 3 -0.01 0.61 20.45
N PHE A 4 0.63 0.39 19.31
CA PHE A 4 -0.08 -0.08 18.13
C PHE A 4 -0.55 -1.52 18.38
N ASN A 5 -1.85 -1.71 18.29
CA ASN A 5 -2.46 -3.04 18.30
C ASN A 5 -2.93 -3.37 16.88
N SER A 6 -2.28 -4.37 16.28
CA SER A 6 -2.75 -4.93 15.02
C SER A 6 -4.10 -5.60 15.22
N PRO A 7 -5.07 -5.41 14.30
CA PRO A 7 -6.35 -6.10 14.37
C PRO A 7 -6.25 -7.60 14.05
N ILE A 8 -5.24 -8.03 13.29
CA ILE A 8 -5.12 -9.39 12.76
C ILE A 8 -4.09 -10.23 13.53
N LYS A 9 -2.84 -9.73 13.68
CA LYS A 9 -1.71 -10.37 14.39
C LYS A 9 -1.34 -11.80 13.93
N GLU A 10 -1.59 -12.15 12.68
CA GLU A 10 -1.44 -13.52 12.22
C GLU A 10 -0.70 -13.65 10.88
N GLU A 11 -0.11 -14.82 10.68
CA GLU A 11 0.35 -15.34 9.40
C GLU A 11 -0.34 -16.68 9.14
N LYS A 12 -0.85 -16.88 7.93
CA LYS A 12 -1.42 -18.16 7.50
C LYS A 12 -0.70 -18.68 6.26
N LYS A 13 -0.35 -19.95 6.31
CA LYS A 13 0.31 -20.67 5.22
C LYS A 13 -0.60 -21.76 4.68
N PHE A 14 -0.80 -21.72 3.38
CA PHE A 14 -1.52 -22.73 2.62
C PHE A 14 -0.60 -23.31 1.56
N ASN A 15 -1.03 -24.35 0.86
CA ASN A 15 -0.28 -24.89 -0.26
C ASN A 15 -0.15 -23.83 -1.37
N ASP A 16 1.10 -23.41 -1.69
CA ASP A 16 1.42 -22.38 -2.68
C ASP A 16 0.80 -20.99 -2.43
N LEU A 17 0.42 -20.68 -1.18
CA LEU A 17 -0.11 -19.37 -0.80
C LEU A 17 0.22 -19.03 0.66
N ASN A 18 0.83 -17.86 0.87
CA ASN A 18 1.05 -17.27 2.18
C ASN A 18 0.27 -15.95 2.29
N ILE A 19 -0.46 -15.78 3.38
CA ILE A 19 -1.21 -14.58 3.73
C ILE A 19 -0.62 -14.06 5.03
N ILE A 20 -0.04 -12.85 5.00
CA ILE A 20 0.76 -12.31 6.11
C ILE A 20 0.33 -10.88 6.35
N GLU A 21 -0.09 -10.55 7.57
CA GLU A 21 -0.18 -9.15 7.96
C GLU A 21 1.23 -8.58 8.06
N VAL A 22 1.46 -7.46 7.39
CA VAL A 22 2.74 -6.75 7.48
C VAL A 22 2.72 -5.86 8.72
N GLU A 23 3.80 -5.93 9.50
CA GLU A 23 3.98 -5.04 10.65
C GLU A 23 3.71 -3.58 10.27
N PRO A 24 3.21 -2.78 11.21
CA PRO A 24 2.91 -1.38 10.95
C PRO A 24 4.11 -0.63 10.41
N THR A 25 3.92 0.01 9.28
CA THR A 25 4.89 0.91 8.67
C THR A 25 4.22 2.24 8.39
N ILE A 26 5.01 3.31 8.31
CA ILE A 26 4.47 4.63 7.97
C ILE A 26 3.77 4.58 6.61
N LYS A 27 2.60 5.19 6.55
CA LYS A 27 1.84 5.42 5.33
C LYS A 27 1.39 6.87 5.30
N ILE A 28 1.67 7.56 4.21
CA ILE A 28 1.35 8.97 4.04
C ILE A 28 0.59 9.14 2.73
N ASN A 29 -0.56 9.78 2.81
CA ASN A 29 -1.28 10.25 1.64
C ASN A 29 -0.75 11.63 1.26
N LEU A 30 -0.39 11.80 -0.01
CA LEU A 30 0.07 13.05 -0.59
C LEU A 30 -0.91 13.51 -1.65
N ARG A 31 -1.27 14.80 -1.61
CA ARG A 31 -2.11 15.41 -2.66
C ARG A 31 -1.53 16.72 -3.13
N SER A 32 -1.46 16.92 -4.44
CA SER A 32 -1.16 18.20 -5.08
C SER A 32 -1.33 18.11 -6.59
N ASN A 33 -1.74 19.19 -7.22
CA ASN A 33 -1.76 19.35 -8.68
C ASN A 33 -0.63 20.24 -9.22
N LYS A 34 0.38 20.57 -8.39
CA LYS A 34 1.47 21.46 -8.75
C LYS A 34 2.68 20.70 -9.27
N ARG A 35 3.28 21.20 -10.36
CA ARG A 35 4.50 20.63 -10.93
C ARG A 35 5.69 20.62 -9.96
N GLU A 36 5.81 21.66 -9.14
CA GLU A 36 6.87 21.80 -8.13
C GLU A 36 6.78 20.72 -7.04
N PHE A 37 5.59 20.18 -6.80
CA PHE A 37 5.36 19.10 -5.85
C PHE A 37 6.21 17.88 -6.18
N SER A 38 6.17 17.39 -7.42
CA SER A 38 6.96 16.21 -7.84
C SER A 38 8.46 16.42 -7.62
N THR A 39 8.95 17.64 -7.90
CA THR A 39 10.36 17.98 -7.67
C THR A 39 10.73 17.95 -6.18
N LYS A 40 9.86 18.46 -5.32
CA LYS A 40 10.08 18.46 -3.86
C LYS A 40 10.04 17.04 -3.29
N ILE A 41 9.05 16.25 -3.67
CA ILE A 41 8.97 14.84 -3.27
C ILE A 41 10.22 14.08 -3.73
N GLY A 42 10.66 14.29 -4.99
CA GLY A 42 11.87 13.70 -5.52
C GLY A 42 13.12 14.02 -4.70
N LYS A 43 13.26 15.25 -4.21
CA LYS A 43 14.37 15.66 -3.35
C LYS A 43 14.32 15.04 -1.95
N ILE A 44 13.11 14.86 -1.39
CA ILE A 44 12.95 14.33 -0.03
C ILE A 44 13.13 12.81 0.00
N LEU A 45 12.48 12.12 -0.94
CA LEU A 45 12.39 10.65 -0.94
C LEU A 45 13.40 9.99 -1.86
N SER A 46 14.09 10.75 -2.73
CA SER A 46 14.89 10.23 -3.85
C SER A 46 14.07 9.33 -4.80
N ILE A 47 12.78 9.67 -4.97
CA ILE A 47 11.82 8.97 -5.83
C ILE A 47 10.91 10.01 -6.46
N LEU A 48 10.72 9.97 -7.77
CA LEU A 48 9.72 10.79 -8.43
C LEU A 48 8.34 10.11 -8.32
N PRO A 49 7.28 10.86 -7.97
CA PRO A 49 5.93 10.33 -8.02
C PRO A 49 5.59 9.82 -9.42
N PRO A 50 4.96 8.66 -9.54
CA PRO A 50 4.50 8.16 -10.82
C PRO A 50 3.42 9.08 -11.40
N ASN A 51 3.50 9.31 -12.71
CA ASN A 51 2.54 10.15 -13.45
C ASN A 51 1.61 9.31 -14.36
N GLU A 52 1.94 8.06 -14.57
CA GLU A 52 1.10 7.10 -15.29
C GLU A 52 0.09 6.47 -14.32
N SER A 53 -1.17 6.40 -14.76
CA SER A 53 -2.23 5.81 -13.94
C SER A 53 -1.96 4.35 -13.60
N ASN A 54 -2.36 3.96 -12.39
CA ASN A 54 -2.24 2.57 -11.91
C ASN A 54 -0.81 2.03 -11.87
N THR A 55 0.17 2.91 -11.66
CA THR A 55 1.59 2.54 -11.52
C THR A 55 2.16 2.95 -10.18
N SER A 56 3.34 2.46 -9.89
CA SER A 56 4.11 2.86 -8.73
C SER A 56 5.55 3.18 -9.10
N SER A 57 6.20 3.97 -8.26
CA SER A 57 7.64 4.14 -8.23
C SER A 57 8.18 3.81 -6.84
N GLY A 58 9.45 3.49 -6.72
CA GLY A 58 10.00 3.14 -5.41
C GLY A 58 11.51 2.98 -5.40
N ASN A 59 12.05 2.93 -4.20
CA ASN A 59 13.42 2.56 -3.90
C ASN A 59 13.45 1.51 -2.77
N GLU A 60 14.61 1.27 -2.17
CA GLU A 60 14.76 0.30 -1.07
C GLU A 60 13.91 0.67 0.15
N LYS A 61 13.72 1.98 0.43
CA LYS A 61 13.04 2.47 1.63
C LYS A 61 11.56 2.70 1.44
N PHE A 62 11.13 3.22 0.29
CA PHE A 62 9.76 3.68 0.07
C PHE A 62 9.19 3.20 -1.25
N ASN A 63 7.85 3.14 -1.29
CA ASN A 63 7.07 3.03 -2.51
C ASN A 63 6.04 4.15 -2.55
N LEU A 64 5.80 4.67 -3.75
CA LEU A 64 4.77 5.64 -4.07
C LEU A 64 3.79 5.00 -5.04
N LEU A 65 2.54 4.91 -4.65
CA LEU A 65 1.45 4.38 -5.45
C LEU A 65 0.66 5.53 -6.05
N TRP A 66 0.42 5.51 -7.34
CA TRP A 66 -0.50 6.42 -7.98
C TRP A 66 -1.95 6.04 -7.62
N LEU A 67 -2.72 6.95 -7.03
CA LEU A 67 -4.13 6.74 -6.70
C LEU A 67 -5.05 7.58 -7.59
N SER A 68 -4.65 8.80 -7.89
CA SER A 68 -5.35 9.70 -8.81
C SER A 68 -4.34 10.68 -9.44
N PRO A 69 -4.74 11.50 -10.42
CA PRO A 69 -3.83 12.47 -11.04
C PRO A 69 -3.16 13.44 -10.07
N ASP A 70 -3.75 13.65 -8.91
CA ASP A 70 -3.30 14.56 -7.85
C ASP A 70 -3.08 13.87 -6.50
N GLU A 71 -3.06 12.52 -6.46
CA GLU A 71 -3.00 11.78 -5.20
C GLU A 71 -2.08 10.56 -5.28
N TRP A 72 -1.23 10.43 -4.26
CA TRP A 72 -0.30 9.30 -4.10
C TRP A 72 -0.32 8.78 -2.67
N LEU A 73 -0.18 7.46 -2.53
CA LEU A 73 0.08 6.82 -1.25
C LEU A 73 1.56 6.43 -1.15
N ILE A 74 2.26 6.99 -0.16
CA ILE A 74 3.59 6.51 0.22
C ILE A 74 3.44 5.43 1.28
N TYR A 75 4.28 4.40 1.22
CA TYR A 75 4.49 3.49 2.33
C TYR A 75 5.96 3.06 2.43
N SER A 76 6.44 2.78 3.64
CA SER A 76 7.80 2.31 3.87
C SER A 76 7.93 0.80 3.66
N ASN A 77 9.05 0.41 3.06
CA ASN A 77 9.52 -0.99 3.05
C ASN A 77 10.37 -1.30 4.29
N ASP A 78 10.83 -0.27 4.99
CA ASP A 78 11.75 -0.41 6.12
C ASP A 78 10.97 -0.68 7.42
N LYS A 79 11.03 -1.93 7.85
CA LYS A 79 10.44 -2.38 9.13
C LYS A 79 11.19 -1.87 10.36
N LYS A 80 12.40 -1.35 10.18
CA LYS A 80 13.26 -0.85 11.27
C LYS A 80 13.18 0.66 11.45
N MET A 81 12.36 1.34 10.64
CA MET A 81 12.18 2.78 10.77
C MET A 81 11.63 3.11 12.15
N THR A 82 12.40 3.87 12.93
CA THR A 82 12.00 4.28 14.28
C THR A 82 10.81 5.24 14.24
N LEU A 83 10.13 5.40 15.36
CA LEU A 83 9.04 6.38 15.47
C LEU A 83 9.54 7.79 15.19
N ASP A 84 10.73 8.15 15.68
CA ASP A 84 11.34 9.46 15.45
C ASP A 84 11.64 9.68 13.95
N ASP A 85 12.12 8.65 13.23
CA ASP A 85 12.33 8.73 11.79
C ASP A 85 11.01 8.94 11.03
N GLN A 86 9.92 8.32 11.49
CA GLN A 86 8.59 8.48 10.89
C GLN A 86 8.06 9.90 11.10
N ILE A 87 8.19 10.45 12.32
CA ILE A 87 7.80 11.82 12.64
C ILE A 87 8.65 12.81 11.82
N ASN A 88 9.97 12.63 11.80
CA ASN A 88 10.88 13.49 11.04
C ASN A 88 10.55 13.48 9.53
N LEU A 89 10.18 12.33 8.97
CA LEU A 89 9.78 12.23 7.57
C LEU A 89 8.47 12.99 7.31
N GLU A 90 7.47 12.81 8.18
CA GLU A 90 6.18 13.49 8.09
C GLU A 90 6.35 15.02 8.18
N ASP A 91 7.09 15.49 9.17
CA ASP A 91 7.38 16.91 9.37
C ASP A 91 8.12 17.51 8.17
N LYS A 92 9.10 16.80 7.64
CA LYS A 92 9.85 17.25 6.46
C LYS A 92 8.95 17.36 5.24
N LEU A 93 8.11 16.36 5.00
CA LEU A 93 7.14 16.40 3.91
C LEU A 93 6.13 17.54 4.09
N PHE A 94 5.55 17.66 5.29
CA PHE A 94 4.58 18.70 5.62
C PHE A 94 5.17 20.09 5.41
N ASN A 95 6.34 20.38 5.98
CA ASN A 95 6.99 21.69 5.90
C ASN A 95 7.33 22.09 4.45
N GLU A 96 7.74 21.15 3.61
CA GLU A 96 8.07 21.44 2.21
C GLU A 96 6.83 21.56 1.31
N ILE A 97 5.77 20.81 1.60
CA ILE A 97 4.54 20.80 0.81
C ILE A 97 3.63 21.95 1.21
N SER A 98 3.50 22.25 2.50
CA SER A 98 2.64 23.35 2.99
C SER A 98 3.05 24.71 2.42
N LYS A 99 4.34 24.92 2.15
CA LYS A 99 4.86 26.13 1.49
C LYS A 99 4.30 26.35 0.08
N LEU A 100 3.78 25.33 -0.55
CA LEU A 100 3.19 25.41 -1.89
C LEU A 100 1.77 25.97 -1.89
N ASN A 101 1.13 26.12 -0.72
CA ASN A 101 -0.27 26.52 -0.53
C ASN A 101 -1.30 25.71 -1.37
N GLN A 102 -0.91 24.56 -1.91
CA GLN A 102 -1.74 23.75 -2.79
C GLN A 102 -1.37 22.26 -2.70
N GLY A 103 -1.00 21.80 -1.54
CA GLY A 103 -0.68 20.43 -1.29
C GLY A 103 -1.13 20.00 0.09
N ALA A 104 -1.39 18.70 0.24
CA ALA A 104 -1.70 18.08 1.51
C ALA A 104 -0.78 16.91 1.78
N VAL A 105 -0.41 16.76 3.04
CA VAL A 105 0.33 15.63 3.59
C VAL A 105 -0.49 15.11 4.76
N THR A 106 -0.94 13.88 4.68
CA THR A 106 -1.79 13.28 5.72
C THR A 106 -1.21 11.94 6.13
N ASN A 107 -0.89 11.79 7.40
CA ASN A 107 -0.50 10.50 7.96
C ASN A 107 -1.73 9.58 8.01
N VAL A 108 -1.65 8.46 7.31
CA VAL A 108 -2.70 7.44 7.19
C VAL A 108 -2.21 6.07 7.65
N SER A 109 -1.15 6.04 8.48
CA SER A 109 -0.53 4.80 8.95
C SER A 109 -1.52 3.88 9.67
N ASP A 110 -2.38 4.47 10.50
CA ASP A 110 -3.40 3.73 11.25
C ASP A 110 -4.69 3.48 10.46
N HIS A 111 -4.85 4.15 9.33
CA HIS A 111 -6.03 3.97 8.47
C HIS A 111 -5.93 2.69 7.63
N TRP A 112 -4.73 2.35 7.16
CA TRP A 112 -4.49 1.23 6.26
C TRP A 112 -3.76 0.08 6.95
N ILE A 113 -4.34 -1.11 6.92
CA ILE A 113 -3.64 -2.36 7.20
C ILE A 113 -3.09 -2.91 5.90
N MET A 114 -1.86 -3.41 5.94
CA MET A 114 -1.20 -4.01 4.79
C MET A 114 -1.11 -5.53 4.98
N ILE A 115 -1.71 -6.26 4.04
CA ILE A 115 -1.65 -7.72 3.97
C ILE A 115 -0.78 -8.09 2.77
N LYS A 116 0.22 -8.90 2.98
CA LYS A 116 1.05 -9.46 1.93
C LYS A 116 0.50 -10.81 1.50
N LEU A 117 0.26 -10.94 0.19
CA LEU A 117 -0.13 -12.19 -0.45
C LEU A 117 1.03 -12.68 -1.30
N LYS A 118 1.51 -13.91 -1.07
CA LYS A 118 2.66 -14.50 -1.78
C LYS A 118 2.41 -15.95 -2.11
N GLY A 119 2.68 -16.34 -3.36
CA GLY A 119 2.59 -17.70 -3.85
C GLY A 119 1.84 -17.82 -5.18
N ASN A 120 1.92 -18.97 -5.83
CA ASN A 120 1.36 -19.16 -7.17
C ASN A 120 -0.17 -19.03 -7.22
N LYS A 121 -0.85 -19.25 -6.10
CA LYS A 121 -2.31 -19.21 -5.99
C LYS A 121 -2.91 -17.85 -5.58
N VAL A 122 -2.08 -16.80 -5.54
CA VAL A 122 -2.52 -15.44 -5.15
C VAL A 122 -3.65 -14.95 -6.04
N TYR A 123 -3.51 -15.09 -7.36
CA TYR A 123 -4.51 -14.60 -8.31
C TYR A 123 -5.74 -15.49 -8.38
N ASP A 124 -5.61 -16.80 -8.11
CA ASP A 124 -6.75 -17.71 -7.98
C ASP A 124 -7.62 -17.31 -6.77
N LEU A 125 -6.97 -16.98 -5.64
CA LEU A 125 -7.67 -16.47 -4.47
C LEU A 125 -8.43 -15.17 -4.79
N LEU A 126 -7.76 -14.18 -5.36
CA LEU A 126 -8.37 -12.90 -5.66
C LEU A 126 -9.52 -13.01 -6.66
N SER A 127 -9.38 -13.86 -7.68
CA SER A 127 -10.40 -14.06 -8.72
C SER A 127 -11.73 -14.60 -8.19
N LYS A 128 -11.77 -15.13 -6.97
CA LYS A 128 -13.03 -15.61 -6.37
C LYS A 128 -14.04 -14.50 -6.07
N SER A 129 -13.56 -13.28 -5.81
CA SER A 129 -14.47 -12.16 -5.44
C SER A 129 -14.00 -10.77 -5.88
N CYS A 130 -12.90 -10.70 -6.63
CA CYS A 130 -12.41 -9.45 -7.19
C CYS A 130 -12.78 -9.39 -8.68
N PRO A 131 -13.56 -8.37 -9.13
CA PRO A 131 -13.98 -8.25 -10.52
C PRO A 131 -12.87 -7.74 -11.43
N TYR A 132 -11.67 -7.50 -10.90
CA TYR A 132 -10.54 -6.94 -11.62
C TYR A 132 -9.89 -7.96 -12.55
N ASN A 133 -9.55 -7.56 -13.78
CA ASN A 133 -8.81 -8.41 -14.72
C ASN A 133 -7.31 -8.36 -14.42
N PHE A 134 -6.76 -9.44 -13.88
CA PHE A 134 -5.35 -9.54 -13.50
C PHE A 134 -4.40 -9.90 -14.63
N ASN A 135 -4.87 -10.14 -15.86
CA ASN A 135 -4.01 -10.67 -16.94
C ASN A 135 -2.82 -9.75 -17.27
N ASP A 136 -3.03 -8.45 -17.31
CA ASP A 136 -1.95 -7.48 -17.54
C ASP A 136 -1.29 -7.02 -16.24
N TYR A 137 -2.06 -6.92 -15.16
CA TYR A 137 -1.59 -6.55 -13.84
C TYR A 137 -0.47 -7.47 -13.34
N LYS A 138 -0.65 -8.78 -13.42
CA LYS A 138 0.33 -9.76 -12.93
C LYS A 138 1.64 -9.75 -13.70
N LYS A 139 1.63 -9.33 -14.96
CA LYS A 139 2.82 -9.29 -15.83
C LYS A 139 3.70 -8.06 -15.58
N LYS A 140 3.17 -7.01 -14.97
CA LYS A 140 3.89 -5.74 -14.81
C LYS A 140 4.17 -5.47 -13.33
N LYS A 141 5.42 -5.64 -12.92
CA LYS A 141 5.90 -5.21 -11.60
C LYS A 141 5.62 -3.72 -11.40
N GLY A 142 5.16 -3.35 -10.21
CA GLY A 142 4.80 -1.97 -9.88
C GLY A 142 3.39 -1.57 -10.28
N SER A 143 2.59 -2.47 -10.85
CA SER A 143 1.17 -2.19 -11.12
C SER A 143 0.39 -1.94 -9.83
N VAL A 144 -0.51 -0.97 -9.88
CA VAL A 144 -1.43 -0.63 -8.79
C VAL A 144 -2.85 -0.84 -9.28
N ALA A 145 -3.73 -1.33 -8.43
CA ALA A 145 -5.15 -1.40 -8.72
C ALA A 145 -5.97 -0.98 -7.51
N GLN A 146 -6.93 -0.10 -7.71
CA GLN A 146 -7.96 0.22 -6.74
C GLN A 146 -9.22 -0.54 -7.15
N THR A 147 -9.66 -1.46 -6.30
CA THR A 147 -10.74 -2.40 -6.62
C THR A 147 -11.43 -2.86 -5.33
N ILE A 148 -12.28 -3.85 -5.45
CA ILE A 148 -12.92 -4.51 -4.30
C ILE A 148 -12.49 -5.97 -4.21
N VAL A 149 -12.41 -6.49 -3.00
CA VAL A 149 -12.33 -7.92 -2.68
C VAL A 149 -13.40 -8.21 -1.65
N ASN A 150 -14.30 -9.15 -1.94
CA ASN A 150 -15.45 -9.45 -1.08
C ASN A 150 -16.25 -8.19 -0.65
N HIS A 151 -16.54 -7.30 -1.62
CA HIS A 151 -17.24 -6.02 -1.40
C HIS A 151 -16.49 -4.98 -0.56
N ILE A 152 -15.24 -5.25 -0.17
CA ILE A 152 -14.39 -4.35 0.62
C ILE A 152 -13.42 -3.65 -0.31
N ASP A 153 -13.36 -2.32 -0.23
CA ASP A 153 -12.40 -1.50 -1.00
C ASP A 153 -10.97 -1.83 -0.61
N VAL A 154 -10.13 -2.08 -1.61
CA VAL A 154 -8.72 -2.38 -1.44
C VAL A 154 -7.84 -1.65 -2.45
N ILE A 155 -6.59 -1.43 -2.09
CA ILE A 155 -5.53 -1.04 -3.01
C ILE A 155 -4.58 -2.23 -3.13
N LEU A 156 -4.33 -2.67 -4.35
CA LEU A 156 -3.39 -3.76 -4.66
C LEU A 156 -2.13 -3.16 -5.27
N HIS A 157 -0.96 -3.59 -4.79
CA HIS A 157 0.33 -3.23 -5.35
C HIS A 157 1.13 -4.48 -5.69
N ASN A 158 1.37 -4.70 -6.98
CA ASN A 158 2.18 -5.81 -7.48
C ASN A 158 3.67 -5.54 -7.25
N LYS A 159 4.26 -6.22 -6.29
CA LYS A 159 5.69 -6.05 -5.94
C LYS A 159 6.62 -6.84 -6.85
N GLU A 160 6.22 -8.05 -7.15
CA GLU A 160 6.96 -9.05 -7.94
C GLU A 160 5.97 -10.13 -8.39
N ASP A 161 6.42 -11.05 -9.23
CA ASP A 161 5.61 -12.18 -9.63
C ASP A 161 5.05 -12.94 -8.42
N ASN A 162 3.73 -13.10 -8.40
CA ASN A 162 3.02 -13.79 -7.32
C ASN A 162 3.30 -13.24 -5.89
N ASN A 163 3.64 -11.96 -5.79
CA ASN A 163 3.90 -11.28 -4.52
C ASN A 163 3.33 -9.86 -4.57
N LEU A 164 2.20 -9.66 -3.91
CA LEU A 164 1.53 -8.37 -3.87
C LEU A 164 1.23 -7.92 -2.43
N ASN A 165 1.17 -6.61 -2.25
CA ASN A 165 0.66 -5.98 -1.04
C ASN A 165 -0.78 -5.53 -1.29
N LEU A 166 -1.67 -5.92 -0.39
CA LEU A 166 -3.06 -5.51 -0.35
C LEU A 166 -3.24 -4.56 0.83
N PHE A 167 -3.77 -3.37 0.55
CA PHE A 167 -4.13 -2.39 1.58
C PHE A 167 -5.63 -2.39 1.76
N VAL A 168 -6.07 -2.52 2.99
CA VAL A 168 -7.47 -2.48 3.40
C VAL A 168 -7.64 -1.49 4.53
N ARG A 169 -8.79 -0.83 4.63
CA ARG A 169 -9.10 0.03 5.77
C ARG A 169 -9.11 -0.80 7.05
N ARG A 170 -8.52 -0.25 8.11
CA ARG A 170 -8.40 -0.93 9.41
C ARG A 170 -9.73 -1.50 9.90
N SER A 171 -10.83 -0.75 9.73
CA SER A 171 -12.17 -1.18 10.17
C SER A 171 -12.72 -2.42 9.45
N PHE A 172 -12.21 -2.75 8.26
CA PHE A 172 -12.63 -3.92 7.47
C PHE A 172 -11.57 -5.01 7.42
N SER A 173 -10.44 -4.83 8.10
CA SER A 173 -9.29 -5.71 7.95
C SER A 173 -9.53 -7.11 8.51
N GLU A 174 -10.26 -7.22 9.61
CA GLU A 174 -10.60 -8.51 10.22
C GLU A 174 -11.56 -9.30 9.34
N ASP A 175 -12.62 -8.67 8.82
CA ASP A 175 -13.58 -9.30 7.91
C ASP A 175 -12.88 -9.79 6.63
N LEU A 176 -12.03 -8.94 6.04
CA LEU A 176 -11.28 -9.33 4.85
C LEU A 176 -10.30 -10.47 5.15
N TRP A 177 -9.63 -10.44 6.30
CA TRP A 177 -8.73 -11.48 6.74
C TRP A 177 -9.42 -12.83 6.88
N LEU A 178 -10.57 -12.87 7.53
CA LEU A 178 -11.36 -14.08 7.69
C LEU A 178 -11.80 -14.64 6.34
N TRP A 179 -12.29 -13.78 5.45
CA TRP A 179 -12.67 -14.16 4.09
C TRP A 179 -11.48 -14.74 3.29
N LEU A 180 -10.32 -14.06 3.31
CA LEU A 180 -9.10 -14.52 2.61
C LEU A 180 -8.69 -15.91 3.10
N ASN A 181 -8.69 -16.14 4.41
CA ASN A 181 -8.29 -17.42 4.99
C ASN A 181 -9.29 -18.53 4.67
N ASP A 182 -10.58 -18.25 4.75
CA ASP A 182 -11.61 -19.25 4.43
C ASP A 182 -11.56 -19.62 2.95
N SER A 183 -11.50 -18.61 2.08
CA SER A 183 -11.40 -18.83 0.63
C SER A 183 -10.13 -19.56 0.19
N ALA A 184 -9.01 -19.35 0.91
CA ALA A 184 -7.74 -19.99 0.63
C ALA A 184 -7.74 -21.51 0.89
N ARG A 185 -8.66 -22.01 1.72
CA ARG A 185 -8.79 -23.47 1.98
C ARG A 185 -9.30 -24.25 0.78
N PHE A 186 -9.91 -23.56 -0.18
CA PHE A 186 -10.58 -24.19 -1.33
C PHE A 186 -9.89 -23.88 -2.67
N ILE A 187 -8.59 -23.62 -2.67
CA ILE A 187 -7.76 -23.39 -3.86
C ILE A 187 -6.55 -24.30 -3.91
#